data_a10231e2d7b7d4c076c7bc35564f7e57
#
_entry.id   a10231e2d7b7d4c076c7bc35564f7e57
#
_cell.length_a   1.000
_cell.length_b   1.000
_cell.length_c   1.000
_cell.angle_alpha   90.00
_cell.angle_beta   90.00
_cell.angle_gamma   90.00
#
_symmetry.space_group_name_H-M   'P 1'
#
loop_
_entity.id
_entity.type
_entity.pdbx_description
1 polymer ?
#
loop_
_entity_poly.entity_id
_entity_poly.type
_entity_poly.pdbx_seq_one_letter_code
_entity_poly.pdbx_strand_id
1 'polypeptide(L)'
;SPDDNFNSELFREVSSLFISNYDEYAESGFDDTIKLLPAETLSEEYRPEDVWIGHSYFIMDGEYALQDRLLFEIIPLLEEYIRDGVLTSEAQQTIDKLYLTATEQ
;
A
#
# COMPACT_ATOMS: atom_id res chain seq x y z
N SER A 1 -7.17 10.70 18.86
CA SER A 1 -5.80 10.18 18.80
C SER A 1 -5.30 10.21 17.35
N PRO A 2 -4.01 10.46 17.14
CA PRO A 2 -3.48 10.44 15.79
C PRO A 2 -3.75 9.12 15.05
N ASP A 3 -3.85 8.03 15.80
CA ASP A 3 -4.08 6.71 15.23
C ASP A 3 -5.47 6.57 14.61
N ASP A 4 -6.40 7.42 15.02
CA ASP A 4 -7.75 7.38 14.45
C ASP A 4 -7.75 7.80 12.98
N ASN A 5 -6.69 8.46 12.53
CA ASN A 5 -6.59 8.98 11.17
C ASN A 5 -5.65 8.18 10.29
N PHE A 6 -5.15 7.05 10.79
CA PHE A 6 -4.20 6.24 10.03
C PHE A 6 -4.47 4.75 10.28
N ASN A 7 -4.77 4.03 9.21
CA ASN A 7 -4.97 2.58 9.31
C ASN A 7 -3.68 1.85 9.00
N SER A 8 -2.98 1.47 10.05
CA SER A 8 -1.66 0.85 9.93
C SER A 8 -1.71 -0.54 9.30
N GLU A 9 -2.79 -1.30 9.51
CA GLU A 9 -2.91 -2.63 8.93
C GLU A 9 -3.08 -2.58 7.42
N LEU A 10 -3.93 -1.68 6.94
CA LEU A 10 -4.12 -1.53 5.49
C LEU A 10 -2.85 -0.99 4.85
N PHE A 11 -2.17 -0.07 5.53
CA PHE A 11 -0.90 0.45 5.03
C PHE A 11 0.14 -0.68 4.92
N ARG A 12 0.16 -1.58 5.92
CA ARG A 12 1.06 -2.73 5.88
C ARG A 12 0.74 -3.65 4.70
N GLU A 13 -0.55 -3.96 4.48
CA GLU A 13 -0.95 -4.84 3.38
C GLU A 13 -0.56 -4.27 2.02
N VAL A 14 -0.82 -2.99 1.81
CA VAL A 14 -0.47 -2.34 0.54
C VAL A 14 1.03 -2.24 0.40
N SER A 15 1.73 -1.84 1.46
CA SER A 15 3.20 -1.68 1.43
C SER A 15 3.90 -2.99 1.12
N SER A 16 3.36 -4.11 1.60
CA SER A 16 3.95 -5.42 1.38
C SER A 16 3.93 -5.86 -0.08
N LEU A 17 3.17 -5.19 -0.93
CA LEU A 17 3.23 -5.41 -2.37
C LEU A 17 4.51 -4.84 -2.97
N PHE A 18 5.13 -3.88 -2.30
CA PHE A 18 6.30 -3.16 -2.82
C PHE A 18 7.59 -3.50 -2.09
N ILE A 19 7.52 -3.70 -0.76
CA ILE A 19 8.71 -3.96 0.05
C ILE A 19 8.53 -5.22 0.89
N SER A 20 9.60 -6.02 0.97
CA SER A 20 9.57 -7.27 1.72
C SER A 20 9.92 -7.07 3.20
N ASN A 21 10.55 -5.96 3.54
CA ASN A 21 11.00 -5.68 4.91
C ASN A 21 10.18 -4.57 5.58
N TYR A 22 8.88 -4.58 5.33
CA TYR A 22 8.02 -3.55 5.91
C TYR A 22 8.11 -3.52 7.44
N ASP A 23 8.12 -4.70 8.09
CA ASP A 23 8.13 -4.75 9.55
C ASP A 23 9.39 -4.13 10.13
N GLU A 24 10.54 -4.41 9.53
CA GLU A 24 11.80 -3.78 9.94
C GLU A 24 11.70 -2.26 9.82
N TYR A 25 11.19 -1.80 8.71
CA TYR A 25 11.06 -0.37 8.44
C TYR A 25 10.10 0.30 9.44
N ALA A 26 8.96 -0.33 9.70
CA ALA A 26 7.97 0.21 10.64
C ALA A 26 8.50 0.22 12.08
N GLU A 27 9.20 -0.84 12.48
CA GLU A 27 9.76 -0.94 13.81
C GLU A 27 10.86 0.09 14.07
N SER A 28 11.52 0.55 13.03
CA SER A 28 12.52 1.62 13.14
C SER A 28 11.88 3.00 13.30
N GLY A 29 10.54 3.10 13.20
CA GLY A 29 9.85 4.38 13.16
C GLY A 29 9.87 5.02 11.79
N PHE A 30 9.93 4.19 10.74
CA PHE A 30 9.96 4.64 9.35
C PHE A 30 11.21 5.47 9.06
N ASP A 31 12.34 4.96 9.55
CA ASP A 31 13.64 5.63 9.41
C ASP A 31 14.13 5.56 7.96
N ASP A 32 14.41 6.71 7.37
CA ASP A 32 14.87 6.81 5.99
C ASP A 32 16.19 6.12 5.72
N THR A 33 16.96 5.80 6.77
CA THR A 33 18.24 5.10 6.59
C THR A 33 18.06 3.61 6.37
N ILE A 34 16.87 3.07 6.63
CA ILE A 34 16.60 1.65 6.38
C ILE A 34 16.45 1.45 4.87
N LYS A 35 17.23 0.51 4.34
CA LYS A 35 17.14 0.18 2.93
C LYS A 35 15.85 -0.60 2.65
N LEU A 36 15.04 -0.10 1.72
CA LEU A 36 13.81 -0.80 1.33
C LEU A 36 14.17 -1.95 0.38
N LEU A 37 13.76 -3.16 0.75
CA LEU A 37 14.01 -4.35 -0.06
C LEU A 37 12.76 -4.67 -0.88
N PRO A 38 12.90 -4.97 -2.18
CA PRO A 38 11.74 -5.20 -3.03
C PRO A 38 10.98 -6.47 -2.66
N ALA A 39 9.66 -6.40 -2.75
CA ALA A 39 8.80 -7.56 -2.59
C ALA A 39 8.77 -8.37 -3.89
N GLU A 40 8.38 -9.67 -3.78
CA GLU A 40 8.25 -10.53 -4.96
C GLU A 40 7.16 -10.05 -5.92
N THR A 41 6.16 -9.36 -5.41
CA THR A 41 5.09 -8.80 -6.23
C THR A 41 5.50 -7.57 -7.02
N LEU A 42 6.64 -6.97 -6.68
CA LEU A 42 7.18 -5.84 -7.44
C LEU A 42 8.02 -6.37 -8.60
N SER A 43 7.74 -5.90 -9.81
CA SER A 43 8.53 -6.29 -10.99
C SER A 43 9.97 -5.84 -10.83
N GLU A 44 10.91 -6.65 -11.32
CA GLU A 44 12.35 -6.41 -11.13
C GLU A 44 12.86 -5.11 -11.74
N GLU A 45 12.14 -4.56 -12.69
CA GLU A 45 12.52 -3.32 -13.36
C GLU A 45 12.31 -2.08 -12.50
N TYR A 46 11.60 -2.21 -11.38
CA TYR A 46 11.20 -1.08 -10.55
C TYR A 46 11.80 -1.16 -9.16
N ARG A 47 12.11 0.00 -8.61
CA ARG A 47 12.58 0.10 -7.23
C ARG A 47 11.41 0.53 -6.33
N PRO A 48 11.32 -0.02 -5.12
CA PRO A 48 10.22 0.33 -4.22
C PRO A 48 10.06 1.83 -4.01
N GLU A 49 11.15 2.54 -3.81
CA GLU A 49 11.12 3.97 -3.51
C GLU A 49 10.52 4.81 -4.62
N ASP A 50 10.49 4.28 -5.85
CA ASP A 50 9.98 5.04 -7.00
C ASP A 50 8.48 4.86 -7.22
N VAL A 51 7.89 3.79 -6.69
CA VAL A 51 6.50 3.44 -7.00
C VAL A 51 5.63 3.19 -5.78
N TRP A 52 6.22 3.02 -4.61
CA TRP A 52 5.50 2.69 -3.39
C TRP A 52 4.49 3.78 -2.99
N ILE A 53 3.31 3.34 -2.61
CA ILE A 53 2.25 4.22 -2.13
C ILE A 53 2.50 4.54 -0.66
N GLY A 54 2.77 5.80 -0.37
CA GLY A 54 3.18 6.21 0.97
C GLY A 54 2.04 6.50 1.93
N HIS A 55 2.41 7.01 3.10
CA HIS A 55 1.49 7.26 4.21
C HIS A 55 0.31 8.15 3.86
N SER A 56 0.51 9.13 3.00
CA SER A 56 -0.51 10.15 2.74
C SER A 56 -1.83 9.57 2.26
N TYR A 57 -1.77 8.43 1.59
CA TYR A 57 -2.99 7.76 1.11
C TYR A 57 -3.81 7.13 2.24
N PHE A 58 -3.21 6.98 3.41
CA PHE A 58 -3.85 6.29 4.54
C PHE A 58 -4.22 7.23 5.68
N ILE A 59 -3.93 8.52 5.53
CA ILE A 59 -4.31 9.51 6.52
C ILE A 59 -5.70 10.01 6.19
N MET A 60 -6.59 9.96 7.17
CA MET A 60 -7.95 10.43 7.01
C MET A 60 -7.98 11.95 7.21
N ASP A 61 -8.62 12.66 6.31
CA ASP A 61 -8.69 14.11 6.37
C ASP A 61 -10.15 14.59 6.35
N GLY A 62 -10.81 14.41 7.46
CA GLY A 62 -12.15 14.93 7.61
C GLY A 62 -13.21 14.11 6.92
N GLU A 63 -13.68 14.56 5.76
CA GLU A 63 -14.85 14.00 5.11
C GLU A 63 -14.57 12.76 4.25
N TYR A 64 -13.33 12.54 3.91
CA TYR A 64 -12.98 11.46 2.97
C TYR A 64 -12.69 10.18 3.73
N ALA A 65 -13.63 9.24 3.72
CA ALA A 65 -13.48 7.96 4.42
C ALA A 65 -12.41 7.10 3.76
N LEU A 66 -11.76 6.25 4.57
CA LEU A 66 -10.74 5.34 4.06
C LEU A 66 -11.31 4.39 3.01
N GLN A 67 -12.56 3.92 3.19
CA GLN A 67 -13.21 3.07 2.21
C GLN A 67 -13.30 3.74 0.84
N ASP A 68 -13.63 5.02 0.83
CA ASP A 68 -13.72 5.77 -0.42
C ASP A 68 -12.33 5.91 -1.05
N ARG A 69 -11.32 6.16 -0.24
CA ARG A 69 -9.95 6.27 -0.73
C ARG A 69 -9.47 4.95 -1.32
N LEU A 70 -9.80 3.83 -0.65
CA LEU A 70 -9.47 2.51 -1.19
C LEU A 70 -10.14 2.29 -2.54
N LEU A 71 -11.45 2.55 -2.63
CA LEU A 71 -12.20 2.28 -3.85
C LEU A 71 -11.84 3.20 -5.01
N PHE A 72 -11.63 4.48 -4.72
CA PHE A 72 -11.51 5.47 -5.79
C PHE A 72 -10.09 5.91 -6.09
N GLU A 73 -9.12 5.60 -5.22
CA GLU A 73 -7.73 6.01 -5.43
C GLU A 73 -6.76 4.84 -5.36
N ILE A 74 -6.74 4.11 -4.23
CA ILE A 74 -5.70 3.10 -4.00
C ILE A 74 -5.88 1.89 -4.90
N ILE A 75 -7.05 1.27 -4.87
CA ILE A 75 -7.31 0.08 -5.70
C ILE A 75 -7.13 0.38 -7.19
N PRO A 76 -7.70 1.47 -7.72
CA PRO A 76 -7.47 1.80 -9.13
C PRO A 76 -6.00 1.98 -9.49
N LEU A 77 -5.22 2.60 -8.61
CA LEU A 77 -3.79 2.78 -8.85
C LEU A 77 -3.06 1.44 -8.86
N LEU A 78 -3.38 0.55 -7.92
CA LEU A 78 -2.75 -0.77 -7.87
C LEU A 78 -3.11 -1.59 -9.10
N GLU A 79 -4.35 -1.51 -9.56
CA GLU A 79 -4.77 -2.19 -10.78
C GLU A 79 -4.04 -1.66 -12.00
N GLU A 80 -3.86 -0.35 -12.05
CA GLU A 80 -3.08 0.27 -13.11
C GLU A 80 -1.63 -0.22 -13.06
N TYR A 81 -1.07 -0.36 -11.88
CA TYR A 81 0.29 -0.88 -11.71
C TYR A 81 0.42 -2.31 -12.27
N ILE A 82 -0.60 -3.14 -12.10
CA ILE A 82 -0.57 -4.48 -12.71
C ILE A 82 -0.62 -4.36 -14.23
N ARG A 83 -1.51 -3.53 -14.76
CA ARG A 83 -1.62 -3.35 -16.22
C ARG A 83 -0.33 -2.84 -16.82
N ASP A 84 0.36 -1.96 -16.11
CA ASP A 84 1.60 -1.35 -16.61
C ASP A 84 2.86 -2.16 -16.31
N GLY A 85 2.71 -3.32 -15.68
CA GLY A 85 3.83 -4.20 -15.37
C GLY A 85 4.71 -3.74 -14.21
N VAL A 86 4.23 -2.82 -13.39
CA VAL A 86 4.93 -2.40 -12.16
C VAL A 86 4.77 -3.47 -11.09
N LEU A 87 3.56 -3.99 -10.93
CA LEU A 87 3.29 -5.10 -10.04
C LEU A 87 2.99 -6.35 -10.88
N THR A 88 3.37 -7.52 -10.35
CA THR A 88 3.04 -8.79 -11.00
C THR A 88 1.56 -9.13 -10.76
N SER A 89 1.03 -10.06 -11.55
CA SER A 89 -0.36 -10.47 -11.42
C SER A 89 -0.67 -11.07 -10.05
N GLU A 90 0.31 -11.53 -9.31
CA GLU A 90 0.11 -12.06 -7.96
C GLU A 90 -0.44 -11.00 -7.01
N ALA A 91 -0.19 -9.73 -7.30
CA ALA A 91 -0.73 -8.63 -6.48
C ALA A 91 -2.25 -8.58 -6.52
N GLN A 92 -2.89 -9.21 -7.51
CA GLN A 92 -4.35 -9.19 -7.63
C GLN A 92 -5.03 -9.79 -6.39
N GLN A 93 -4.41 -10.79 -5.76
CA GLN A 93 -4.99 -11.39 -4.55
C GLN A 93 -5.15 -10.37 -3.43
N THR A 94 -4.13 -9.53 -3.24
CA THR A 94 -4.20 -8.47 -2.23
C THR A 94 -5.24 -7.41 -2.62
N ILE A 95 -5.29 -7.07 -3.90
CA ILE A 95 -6.27 -6.09 -4.38
C ILE A 95 -7.69 -6.58 -4.14
N ASP A 96 -7.95 -7.87 -4.38
CA ASP A 96 -9.27 -8.44 -4.15
C ASP A 96 -9.65 -8.37 -2.68
N LYS A 97 -8.72 -8.64 -1.78
CA LYS A 97 -8.95 -8.51 -0.33
C LYS A 97 -9.24 -7.05 0.05
N LEU A 98 -8.49 -6.12 -0.51
CA LEU A 98 -8.72 -4.70 -0.24
C LEU A 98 -10.10 -4.27 -0.70
N TYR A 99 -10.54 -4.77 -1.85
CA TYR A 99 -11.86 -4.46 -2.36
C TYR A 99 -12.95 -4.96 -1.42
N LEU A 100 -12.80 -6.18 -0.90
CA LEU A 100 -13.75 -6.72 0.07
C LEU A 100 -13.78 -5.86 1.34
N THR A 101 -12.62 -5.47 1.84
CA THR A 101 -12.53 -4.60 3.01
C THR A 101 -13.25 -3.26 2.76
N ALA A 102 -13.05 -2.69 1.58
CA ALA A 102 -13.63 -1.39 1.24
C ALA A 102 -15.15 -1.44 1.06
N THR A 103 -15.70 -2.61 0.67
CA THR A 103 -17.13 -2.75 0.39
C THR A 103 -17.92 -3.38 1.52
N GLU A 104 -17.26 -3.95 2.53
CA GLU A 104 -17.95 -4.49 3.70
C GLU A 104 -18.35 -3.36 4.66
N GLN A 105 -19.52 -3.51 5.19
CA GLN A 105 -20.04 -2.55 6.18
C GLN A 105 -19.91 -3.09 7.59
#